data_5e01cf17fa24773ea1345312b47bb197
#
_entry.id   5e01cf17fa24773ea1345312b47bb197
#
_cell.length_a   1.000
_cell.length_b   1.000
_cell.length_c   1.000
_cell.angle_alpha   90.00
_cell.angle_beta   90.00
_cell.angle_gamma   90.00
#
_symmetry.space_group_name_H-M   'P 1'
#
loop_
_entity.id
_entity.type
_entity.pdbx_description
1 polymer ?
#
loop_
_entity_poly.entity_id
_entity_poly.type
_entity_poly.pdbx_seq_one_letter_code
_entity_poly.pdbx_strand_id
1 'polypeptide(L)'
;IVVTKQFKQPYINSVNIISPNTPFVIYNTHNIIDSIGNNNMEADYNEIIGLDLELNNVGNQLAQNISITISTQDIYVNLIDSTDFLTSVNANNTINISTPFVLEIANYVPDQHIVVFDLTVTDVQGNTWASNFSIKINAPVLKDVSFTIDDTILGNANGKLDAGENVDLIIDIENSGHSDITNLIGSMTTSSPYISINNPSLINAPNLMSNQQTSMSFNITIDANTPSGNLVDFNFNVNNSIYYHNKTFYETVGIVDEDYETGDFSQYNWIQGNFPWYVSNNNPYEGSNCVRSSNNLPDNQESEIYINLNVIADGEISFYRKVSSEQHYDYLKFYINNNKEGEWSGIQDWDLVTFPVNAGITEFKWKYDKDGGWSEGQDCAFIDYIIFPPIDLGSLSFENSHIDIKLFPNPTMGSFKVLFSDTKVRQTNVYDVNGKLIFTKTDSGIINFDISEEKSGTYTVKIMPEG
;
A
#
# COMPACT_ATOMS: atom_id res chain seq x y z
N ILE A 1 -34.68 42.18 5.54
CA ILE A 1 -34.13 40.91 6.00
C ILE A 1 -34.98 39.83 5.33
N VAL A 2 -34.31 38.88 4.72
CA VAL A 2 -34.91 37.67 4.17
C VAL A 2 -34.35 36.48 4.92
N VAL A 3 -35.19 35.72 5.56
CA VAL A 3 -34.80 34.46 6.25
C VAL A 3 -35.37 33.31 5.48
N THR A 4 -34.52 32.40 5.02
CA THR A 4 -34.91 31.22 4.27
C THR A 4 -34.51 29.94 5.01
N LYS A 5 -35.34 28.91 4.89
CA LYS A 5 -35.03 27.55 5.32
C LYS A 5 -35.54 26.59 4.26
N GLN A 6 -34.81 25.51 3.98
CA GLN A 6 -35.22 24.50 3.03
C GLN A 6 -36.65 23.98 3.29
N PHE A 7 -37.49 23.94 2.25
CA PHE A 7 -38.90 23.54 2.30
C PHE A 7 -39.86 24.43 3.14
N LYS A 8 -39.45 25.70 3.42
CA LYS A 8 -40.32 26.71 4.06
C LYS A 8 -40.44 27.94 3.16
N GLN A 9 -41.56 28.65 3.28
CA GLN A 9 -41.69 29.94 2.63
C GLN A 9 -40.68 30.93 3.23
N PRO A 10 -40.04 31.75 2.38
CA PRO A 10 -39.14 32.80 2.89
C PRO A 10 -39.92 33.79 3.76
N TYR A 11 -39.39 34.13 4.92
CA TYR A 11 -39.88 35.24 5.72
C TYR A 11 -39.18 36.54 5.25
N ILE A 12 -39.97 37.46 4.74
CA ILE A 12 -39.49 38.75 4.25
C ILE A 12 -40.07 39.86 5.16
N ASN A 13 -39.21 40.64 5.75
CA ASN A 13 -39.61 41.80 6.51
C ASN A 13 -38.64 42.97 6.32
N SER A 14 -39.12 44.17 6.47
CA SER A 14 -38.29 45.39 6.48
C SER A 14 -37.94 45.75 7.90
N VAL A 15 -36.66 46.05 8.14
CA VAL A 15 -36.17 46.61 9.39
C VAL A 15 -35.61 48.00 9.08
N ASN A 16 -36.09 48.99 9.79
CA ASN A 16 -35.53 50.33 9.68
C ASN A 16 -34.15 50.30 10.39
N ILE A 17 -33.11 50.60 9.63
CA ILE A 17 -31.78 50.82 10.17
C ILE A 17 -31.66 52.30 10.49
N ILE A 18 -31.58 52.64 11.76
CA ILE A 18 -31.30 54.00 12.25
C ILE A 18 -29.88 54.04 12.85
N SER A 19 -29.14 55.09 12.58
CA SER A 19 -27.84 55.29 13.24
C SER A 19 -28.10 55.46 14.73
N PRO A 20 -27.43 54.71 15.62
CA PRO A 20 -27.62 54.84 17.06
C PRO A 20 -27.09 56.21 17.53
N ASN A 21 -27.90 56.95 18.28
CA ASN A 21 -27.46 58.15 19.01
C ASN A 21 -26.72 57.80 20.28
N THR A 22 -26.04 56.69 20.29
CA THR A 22 -25.27 56.12 21.38
C THR A 22 -23.98 55.52 20.85
N PRO A 23 -22.97 55.28 21.68
CA PRO A 23 -21.86 54.41 21.28
C PRO A 23 -22.40 53.03 20.93
N PHE A 24 -21.71 52.32 20.03
CA PHE A 24 -21.98 50.93 19.67
C PHE A 24 -20.65 50.26 19.30
N VAL A 25 -20.06 49.54 20.24
CA VAL A 25 -18.73 48.96 20.10
C VAL A 25 -18.85 47.49 19.77
N ILE A 26 -18.26 47.10 18.65
CA ILE A 26 -18.29 45.72 18.15
C ILE A 26 -16.89 45.20 17.85
N TYR A 27 -16.74 43.89 17.76
CA TYR A 27 -15.55 43.25 17.20
C TYR A 27 -15.31 43.67 15.76
N ASN A 28 -14.05 43.95 15.39
CA ASN A 28 -13.62 44.23 14.04
C ASN A 28 -12.72 43.12 13.46
N THR A 29 -11.57 42.89 14.07
CA THR A 29 -10.63 41.84 13.69
C THR A 29 -9.79 41.38 14.86
N HIS A 30 -8.97 40.34 14.67
CA HIS A 30 -7.99 39.89 15.64
C HIS A 30 -6.70 39.41 14.98
N ASN A 31 -5.62 39.37 15.75
CA ASN A 31 -4.37 38.71 15.40
C ASN A 31 -4.00 37.71 16.49
N ILE A 32 -3.41 36.57 16.07
CA ILE A 32 -2.85 35.58 16.97
C ILE A 32 -1.40 35.96 17.29
N ILE A 33 -1.03 35.91 18.55
CA ILE A 33 0.34 36.08 19.04
C ILE A 33 0.76 34.80 19.72
N ASP A 34 1.63 34.04 19.06
CA ASP A 34 2.14 32.75 19.53
C ASP A 34 3.64 32.82 19.89
N SER A 35 4.15 33.94 20.29
CA SER A 35 5.58 34.18 20.61
C SER A 35 6.17 33.23 21.68
N ILE A 36 5.32 32.53 22.42
CA ILE A 36 5.70 31.47 23.39
C ILE A 36 5.63 30.07 22.77
N GLY A 37 4.91 29.91 21.69
CA GLY A 37 4.74 28.66 20.92
C GLY A 37 5.82 28.48 19.85
N ASN A 38 5.40 28.06 18.66
CA ASN A 38 6.29 27.80 17.52
C ASN A 38 6.56 29.05 16.64
N ASN A 39 5.89 30.17 16.96
CA ASN A 39 6.01 31.48 16.32
C ASN A 39 5.63 31.48 14.83
N ASN A 40 4.62 30.73 14.44
CA ASN A 40 4.06 30.68 13.09
C ASN A 40 2.87 31.60 12.86
N MET A 41 2.37 32.28 13.91
CA MET A 41 1.19 33.16 13.94
C MET A 41 -0.13 32.42 13.73
N GLU A 42 -0.16 31.15 14.02
CA GLU A 42 -1.35 30.28 13.99
C GLU A 42 -1.65 29.80 15.42
N ALA A 43 -2.82 29.27 15.64
CA ALA A 43 -3.19 28.64 16.89
C ALA A 43 -3.01 27.13 16.77
N ASP A 44 -2.04 26.57 17.47
CA ASP A 44 -1.72 25.18 17.44
C ASP A 44 -2.06 24.47 18.76
N TYR A 45 -2.25 23.16 18.68
CA TYR A 45 -2.45 22.32 19.86
C TYR A 45 -1.30 22.48 20.87
N ASN A 46 -1.64 22.39 22.17
CA ASN A 46 -0.67 22.44 23.26
C ASN A 46 0.12 23.76 23.33
N GLU A 47 -0.46 24.87 22.87
CA GLU A 47 0.14 26.19 22.92
C GLU A 47 -0.56 27.14 23.91
N ILE A 48 0.19 28.15 24.36
CA ILE A 48 -0.36 29.32 25.00
C ILE A 48 -0.21 30.49 24.04
N ILE A 49 -1.33 31.04 23.60
CA ILE A 49 -1.35 32.15 22.65
C ILE A 49 -2.01 33.39 23.21
N GLY A 50 -1.64 34.52 22.64
CA GLY A 50 -2.32 35.80 22.83
C GLY A 50 -3.28 36.11 21.68
N LEU A 51 -4.37 36.83 21.97
CA LEU A 51 -5.27 37.39 20.99
C LEU A 51 -5.29 38.89 21.11
N ASP A 52 -4.74 39.59 20.11
CA ASP A 52 -4.91 41.02 19.94
C ASP A 52 -6.23 41.30 19.22
N LEU A 53 -7.16 41.97 19.87
CA LEU A 53 -8.43 42.33 19.26
C LEU A 53 -8.43 43.82 18.83
N GLU A 54 -9.02 44.08 17.68
CA GLU A 54 -9.41 45.40 17.25
C GLU A 54 -10.93 45.55 17.40
N LEU A 55 -11.34 46.62 18.08
CA LEU A 55 -12.75 46.98 18.24
C LEU A 55 -13.09 48.18 17.37
N ASN A 56 -14.36 48.25 16.94
CA ASN A 56 -14.89 49.36 16.15
C ASN A 56 -16.13 49.96 16.85
N ASN A 57 -16.10 51.22 17.17
CA ASN A 57 -17.27 51.96 17.62
C ASN A 57 -18.02 52.48 16.38
N VAL A 58 -18.99 51.71 15.89
CA VAL A 58 -19.85 52.08 14.76
C VAL A 58 -20.99 53.03 15.14
N GLY A 59 -21.07 53.41 16.43
CA GLY A 59 -21.97 54.44 16.96
C GLY A 59 -21.48 55.85 16.65
N ASN A 60 -22.36 56.84 16.79
CA ASN A 60 -22.06 58.26 16.56
C ASN A 60 -21.68 59.04 17.82
N GLN A 61 -21.49 58.36 18.93
CA GLN A 61 -21.08 58.91 20.22
C GLN A 61 -19.81 58.22 20.73
N LEU A 62 -19.06 58.94 21.58
CA LEU A 62 -17.88 58.44 22.26
C LEU A 62 -18.29 57.35 23.27
N ALA A 63 -17.67 56.18 23.24
CA ALA A 63 -17.71 55.22 24.33
C ALA A 63 -16.62 55.50 25.36
N GLN A 64 -16.95 55.47 26.66
CA GLN A 64 -16.01 55.80 27.72
C GLN A 64 -15.97 54.72 28.82
N ASN A 65 -14.77 54.52 29.40
CA ASN A 65 -14.54 53.57 30.50
C ASN A 65 -15.14 52.19 30.18
N ILE A 66 -14.61 51.56 29.15
CA ILE A 66 -15.13 50.33 28.55
C ILE A 66 -14.43 49.15 29.21
N SER A 67 -15.22 48.22 29.75
CA SER A 67 -14.77 46.89 30.15
C SER A 67 -15.05 45.91 29.00
N ILE A 68 -14.08 45.11 28.69
CA ILE A 68 -14.11 44.12 27.59
C ILE A 68 -13.91 42.76 28.20
N THR A 69 -14.76 41.78 27.81
CA THR A 69 -14.65 40.39 28.29
C THR A 69 -14.85 39.46 27.12
N ILE A 70 -13.97 38.47 26.97
CA ILE A 70 -14.19 37.33 26.10
C ILE A 70 -14.56 36.09 26.90
N SER A 71 -15.40 35.24 26.35
CA SER A 71 -15.78 33.95 26.94
C SER A 71 -15.98 32.89 25.87
N THR A 72 -15.78 31.63 26.24
CA THR A 72 -16.07 30.48 25.40
C THR A 72 -16.53 29.31 26.26
N GLN A 73 -17.34 28.42 25.68
CA GLN A 73 -17.73 27.16 26.29
C GLN A 73 -16.97 25.96 25.65
N ASP A 74 -15.97 26.29 24.84
CA ASP A 74 -15.20 25.25 24.16
C ASP A 74 -14.29 24.53 25.15
N ILE A 75 -14.31 23.18 25.09
CA ILE A 75 -13.57 22.33 26.04
C ILE A 75 -12.08 22.25 25.75
N TYR A 76 -11.65 22.72 24.59
CA TYR A 76 -10.25 22.66 24.15
C TYR A 76 -9.50 23.97 24.46
N VAL A 77 -10.17 24.99 25.01
CA VAL A 77 -9.57 26.27 25.31
C VAL A 77 -9.82 26.64 26.77
N ASN A 78 -8.74 26.99 27.46
CA ASN A 78 -8.75 27.57 28.79
C ASN A 78 -8.33 29.05 28.72
N LEU A 79 -9.20 29.98 29.10
CA LEU A 79 -8.90 31.41 29.15
C LEU A 79 -8.07 31.73 30.38
N ILE A 80 -6.82 32.13 30.20
CA ILE A 80 -5.89 32.56 31.26
C ILE A 80 -6.14 34.04 31.59
N ASP A 81 -6.25 34.88 30.55
CA ASP A 81 -6.67 36.28 30.67
C ASP A 81 -7.82 36.54 29.69
N SER A 82 -8.94 36.97 30.23
CA SER A 82 -10.20 37.12 29.49
C SER A 82 -10.81 38.51 29.57
N THR A 83 -10.13 39.46 30.19
CA THR A 83 -10.69 40.79 30.45
C THR A 83 -9.68 41.91 30.16
N ASP A 84 -10.17 43.02 29.59
CA ASP A 84 -9.36 44.23 29.41
C ASP A 84 -10.23 45.48 29.62
N PHE A 85 -9.59 46.64 29.69
CA PHE A 85 -10.21 47.92 29.94
C PHE A 85 -9.63 49.00 29.03
N LEU A 86 -10.52 49.78 28.37
CA LEU A 86 -10.17 50.93 27.57
C LEU A 86 -10.79 52.21 28.13
N THR A 87 -10.01 53.31 28.15
CA THR A 87 -10.51 54.59 28.61
C THR A 87 -11.56 55.20 27.70
N SER A 88 -11.41 55.05 26.39
CA SER A 88 -12.42 55.50 25.43
C SER A 88 -12.20 54.96 24.01
N VAL A 89 -13.31 54.92 23.23
CA VAL A 89 -13.28 54.69 21.77
C VAL A 89 -14.12 55.75 21.10
N ASN A 90 -13.50 56.56 20.24
CA ASN A 90 -14.17 57.65 19.51
C ASN A 90 -15.26 57.10 18.58
N ALA A 91 -16.29 57.92 18.32
CA ALA A 91 -17.31 57.59 17.35
C ALA A 91 -16.71 57.32 15.94
N ASN A 92 -17.21 56.28 15.27
CA ASN A 92 -16.75 55.84 13.94
C ASN A 92 -15.25 55.51 13.84
N ASN A 93 -14.61 55.09 14.93
CA ASN A 93 -13.18 54.76 14.98
C ASN A 93 -12.96 53.33 15.46
N THR A 94 -11.85 52.76 14.97
CA THR A 94 -11.29 51.49 15.48
C THR A 94 -10.23 51.76 16.56
N ILE A 95 -10.02 50.79 17.41
CA ILE A 95 -8.97 50.77 18.43
C ILE A 95 -8.47 49.35 18.66
N ASN A 96 -7.15 49.21 18.71
CA ASN A 96 -6.53 47.96 19.16
C ASN A 96 -6.48 47.90 20.67
N ILE A 97 -6.76 46.73 21.23
CA ILE A 97 -6.56 46.43 22.64
C ILE A 97 -5.05 46.28 22.86
N SER A 98 -4.50 47.04 23.83
CA SER A 98 -3.05 47.09 24.02
C SER A 98 -2.45 45.90 24.75
N THR A 99 -3.31 45.09 25.41
CA THR A 99 -2.92 43.89 26.15
C THR A 99 -3.64 42.70 25.52
N PRO A 100 -2.92 41.70 25.04
CA PRO A 100 -3.59 40.55 24.42
C PRO A 100 -4.35 39.76 25.48
N PHE A 101 -5.51 39.21 25.09
CA PHE A 101 -6.15 38.12 25.81
C PHE A 101 -5.30 36.88 25.71
N VAL A 102 -5.17 36.13 26.79
CA VAL A 102 -4.29 34.95 26.83
C VAL A 102 -5.12 33.67 27.00
N LEU A 103 -4.87 32.70 26.18
CA LEU A 103 -5.53 31.38 26.25
C LEU A 103 -4.53 30.27 26.10
N GLU A 104 -4.86 29.15 26.72
CA GLU A 104 -4.17 27.85 26.61
C GLU A 104 -5.00 26.91 25.78
N ILE A 105 -4.38 26.29 24.79
CA ILE A 105 -5.00 25.32 23.90
C ILE A 105 -4.66 23.92 24.41
N ALA A 106 -5.68 23.05 24.49
CA ALA A 106 -5.51 21.68 24.92
C ALA A 106 -4.61 20.89 23.95
N ASN A 107 -3.87 19.94 24.50
CA ASN A 107 -2.95 19.09 23.73
C ASN A 107 -3.65 17.97 22.92
N TYR A 108 -4.99 17.84 22.98
CA TYR A 108 -5.79 16.80 22.34
C TYR A 108 -6.91 17.34 21.45
N VAL A 109 -6.77 18.58 20.96
CA VAL A 109 -7.77 19.22 20.09
C VAL A 109 -7.79 18.54 18.71
N PRO A 110 -8.95 18.34 18.08
CA PRO A 110 -9.02 17.90 16.69
C PRO A 110 -8.42 18.94 15.73
N ASP A 111 -7.81 18.47 14.65
CA ASP A 111 -7.30 19.36 13.61
C ASP A 111 -8.41 20.20 12.98
N GLN A 112 -8.10 21.49 12.68
CA GLN A 112 -9.01 22.47 12.11
C GLN A 112 -10.25 22.75 12.97
N HIS A 113 -10.15 22.54 14.29
CA HIS A 113 -11.22 22.83 15.22
C HIS A 113 -11.52 24.32 15.28
N ILE A 114 -12.80 24.69 15.23
CA ILE A 114 -13.25 26.07 15.28
C ILE A 114 -13.77 26.40 16.67
N VAL A 115 -13.09 27.34 17.36
CA VAL A 115 -13.52 27.83 18.64
C VAL A 115 -14.25 29.16 18.44
N VAL A 116 -15.45 29.29 19.01
CA VAL A 116 -16.24 30.50 19.00
C VAL A 116 -16.09 31.23 20.36
N PHE A 117 -15.79 32.50 20.30
CA PHE A 117 -15.73 33.39 21.44
C PHE A 117 -16.89 34.37 21.42
N ASP A 118 -17.54 34.54 22.56
CA ASP A 118 -18.46 35.63 22.81
C ASP A 118 -17.66 36.80 23.37
N LEU A 119 -17.78 37.98 22.76
CA LEU A 119 -17.21 39.22 23.18
C LEU A 119 -18.30 40.09 23.77
N THR A 120 -18.13 40.52 25.01
CA THR A 120 -19.01 41.45 25.69
C THR A 120 -18.25 42.74 26.02
N VAL A 121 -18.78 43.86 25.59
CA VAL A 121 -18.24 45.20 25.86
C VAL A 121 -19.25 45.99 26.64
N THR A 122 -18.85 46.54 27.78
CA THR A 122 -19.76 47.31 28.69
C THR A 122 -19.13 48.69 29.01
N ASP A 123 -19.90 49.74 28.87
CA ASP A 123 -19.46 51.09 29.27
C ASP A 123 -19.83 51.45 30.72
N VAL A 124 -19.36 52.62 31.19
CA VAL A 124 -19.64 53.09 32.54
C VAL A 124 -21.11 53.42 32.80
N GLN A 125 -21.92 53.62 31.75
CA GLN A 125 -23.36 53.85 31.83
C GLN A 125 -24.16 52.56 31.94
N GLY A 126 -23.50 51.40 31.80
CA GLY A 126 -24.12 50.09 31.80
C GLY A 126 -24.68 49.67 30.46
N ASN A 127 -24.34 50.35 29.36
CA ASN A 127 -24.66 49.86 28.03
C ASN A 127 -23.77 48.67 27.71
N THR A 128 -24.38 47.60 27.15
CA THR A 128 -23.66 46.37 26.83
C THR A 128 -23.83 46.06 25.35
N TRP A 129 -22.73 45.74 24.68
CA TRP A 129 -22.70 45.32 23.29
C TRP A 129 -22.06 43.95 23.21
N ALA A 130 -22.68 43.04 22.46
CA ALA A 130 -22.22 41.68 22.25
C ALA A 130 -21.85 41.48 20.79
N SER A 131 -20.76 40.82 20.58
CA SER A 131 -20.32 40.27 19.28
C SER A 131 -19.71 38.91 19.50
N ASN A 132 -19.42 38.20 18.41
CA ASN A 132 -18.68 36.96 18.46
C ASN A 132 -17.63 36.94 17.37
N PHE A 133 -16.59 36.15 17.58
CA PHE A 133 -15.57 35.84 16.61
C PHE A 133 -15.13 34.38 16.78
N SER A 134 -14.34 33.88 15.86
CA SER A 134 -13.82 32.53 15.96
C SER A 134 -12.37 32.44 15.54
N ILE A 135 -11.64 31.55 16.16
CA ILE A 135 -10.32 31.12 15.71
C ILE A 135 -10.38 29.66 15.28
N LYS A 136 -9.42 29.28 14.45
CA LYS A 136 -9.24 27.91 14.02
C LYS A 136 -7.98 27.38 14.67
N ILE A 137 -8.06 26.18 15.26
CA ILE A 137 -6.94 25.52 15.93
C ILE A 137 -6.45 24.38 15.03
N ASN A 138 -5.15 24.33 14.82
CA ASN A 138 -4.47 23.30 14.07
C ASN A 138 -3.98 22.20 15.00
N ALA A 139 -3.97 20.97 14.48
CA ALA A 139 -3.43 19.80 15.16
C ALA A 139 -2.85 18.80 14.14
N PRO A 140 -2.02 17.84 14.58
CA PRO A 140 -1.53 16.79 13.69
C PRO A 140 -2.59 15.74 13.42
N VAL A 141 -2.51 15.15 12.21
CA VAL A 141 -3.32 13.98 11.80
C VAL A 141 -2.39 12.96 11.14
N LEU A 142 -2.20 11.82 11.80
CA LEU A 142 -1.36 10.75 11.30
C LEU A 142 -2.14 9.80 10.41
N LYS A 143 -1.55 9.36 9.30
CA LYS A 143 -2.07 8.31 8.43
C LYS A 143 -0.94 7.48 7.83
N ASP A 144 -1.22 6.23 7.47
CA ASP A 144 -0.37 5.41 6.62
C ASP A 144 -0.49 5.85 5.15
N VAL A 145 0.61 5.82 4.44
CA VAL A 145 0.70 6.16 3.01
C VAL A 145 0.98 4.90 2.20
N SER A 146 1.96 4.10 2.62
CA SER A 146 2.33 2.86 1.98
C SER A 146 2.79 1.81 2.99
N PHE A 147 2.68 0.54 2.60
CA PHE A 147 3.29 -0.61 3.25
C PHE A 147 4.09 -1.36 2.20
N THR A 148 5.36 -1.63 2.46
CA THR A 148 6.27 -2.27 1.51
C THR A 148 7.07 -3.36 2.21
N ILE A 149 7.24 -4.49 1.54
CA ILE A 149 8.12 -5.59 1.96
C ILE A 149 9.45 -5.41 1.22
N ASP A 150 10.54 -5.21 1.96
CA ASP A 150 11.89 -5.14 1.40
C ASP A 150 12.69 -6.38 1.82
N ASP A 151 12.80 -7.32 0.92
CA ASP A 151 13.54 -8.57 1.02
C ASP A 151 14.85 -8.57 0.21
N THR A 152 15.24 -7.41 -0.33
CA THR A 152 16.36 -7.27 -1.30
C THR A 152 17.72 -7.60 -0.71
N ILE A 153 17.92 -7.48 0.61
CA ILE A 153 19.23 -7.69 1.26
C ILE A 153 19.35 -9.07 1.90
N LEU A 154 18.27 -9.57 2.51
CA LEU A 154 18.28 -10.77 3.33
C LEU A 154 17.28 -11.84 2.87
N GLY A 155 16.56 -11.59 1.79
CA GLY A 155 15.61 -12.48 1.15
C GLY A 155 15.98 -12.79 -0.31
N ASN A 156 14.99 -13.16 -1.10
CA ASN A 156 15.15 -13.56 -2.50
C ASN A 156 14.86 -12.42 -3.50
N ALA A 157 14.51 -11.22 -3.01
CA ALA A 157 14.21 -10.00 -3.75
C ALA A 157 12.94 -10.11 -4.65
N ASN A 158 11.93 -10.85 -4.20
CA ASN A 158 10.64 -10.98 -4.90
C ASN A 158 9.55 -10.04 -4.35
N GLY A 159 9.83 -9.30 -3.26
CA GLY A 159 8.91 -8.35 -2.63
C GLY A 159 7.78 -9.01 -1.83
N LYS A 160 7.90 -10.28 -1.48
CA LYS A 160 6.90 -11.07 -0.75
C LYS A 160 7.53 -11.71 0.49
N LEU A 161 6.69 -12.27 1.36
CA LEU A 161 7.15 -12.97 2.55
C LEU A 161 7.34 -14.45 2.25
N ASP A 162 8.54 -14.99 2.43
CA ASP A 162 8.82 -16.40 2.25
C ASP A 162 9.33 -17.07 3.53
N ALA A 163 9.05 -18.38 3.67
CA ALA A 163 9.44 -19.14 4.85
C ALA A 163 10.98 -19.19 5.00
N GLY A 164 11.48 -18.84 6.18
CA GLY A 164 12.91 -18.82 6.48
C GLY A 164 13.61 -17.50 6.14
N GLU A 165 12.91 -16.50 5.62
CA GLU A 165 13.49 -15.20 5.27
C GLU A 165 13.57 -14.22 6.44
N ASN A 166 14.49 -13.27 6.27
CA ASN A 166 14.55 -12.01 7.00
C ASN A 166 14.19 -10.88 6.05
N VAL A 167 13.21 -10.07 6.41
CA VAL A 167 12.75 -8.97 5.58
C VAL A 167 12.53 -7.69 6.41
N ASP A 168 12.58 -6.54 5.75
CA ASP A 168 12.20 -5.27 6.35
C ASP A 168 10.80 -4.87 5.90
N LEU A 169 9.88 -4.68 6.86
CA LEU A 169 8.58 -4.09 6.61
C LEU A 169 8.68 -2.59 6.74
N ILE A 170 8.49 -1.87 5.66
CA ILE A 170 8.60 -0.41 5.59
C ILE A 170 7.20 0.19 5.53
N ILE A 171 6.87 1.04 6.51
CA ILE A 171 5.61 1.79 6.55
C ILE A 171 5.93 3.26 6.39
N ASP A 172 5.40 3.87 5.33
CA ASP A 172 5.43 5.31 5.18
C ASP A 172 4.22 5.92 5.88
N ILE A 173 4.48 6.91 6.72
CA ILE A 173 3.47 7.67 7.45
C ILE A 173 3.53 9.14 7.06
N GLU A 174 2.38 9.80 7.09
CA GLU A 174 2.24 11.22 6.80
C GLU A 174 1.53 11.91 7.96
N ASN A 175 2.00 13.11 8.29
CA ASN A 175 1.23 14.05 9.06
C ASN A 175 0.39 14.90 8.10
N SER A 176 -0.84 14.53 7.86
CA SER A 176 -1.78 15.27 6.99
C SER A 176 -2.53 16.39 7.72
N GLY A 177 -2.24 16.58 9.00
CA GLY A 177 -2.76 17.68 9.80
C GLY A 177 -2.03 19.01 9.55
N HIS A 178 -2.46 20.05 10.23
CA HIS A 178 -1.98 21.43 10.00
C HIS A 178 -0.96 21.89 11.04
N SER A 179 -0.64 21.08 12.04
CA SER A 179 0.40 21.36 13.01
C SER A 179 1.46 20.27 13.03
N ASP A 180 2.70 20.61 13.38
CA ASP A 180 3.81 19.69 13.50
C ASP A 180 3.60 18.71 14.66
N ILE A 181 4.13 17.49 14.54
CA ILE A 181 4.10 16.51 15.62
C ILE A 181 5.51 16.09 16.01
N THR A 182 5.73 15.98 17.32
CA THR A 182 7.02 15.58 17.90
C THR A 182 6.88 14.35 18.76
N ASN A 183 8.02 13.71 19.08
CA ASN A 183 8.10 12.52 19.94
C ASN A 183 7.26 11.33 19.42
N LEU A 184 7.26 11.13 18.12
CA LEU A 184 6.59 9.98 17.51
C LEU A 184 7.31 8.67 17.84
N ILE A 185 6.53 7.68 18.23
CA ILE A 185 6.98 6.33 18.46
C ILE A 185 6.14 5.39 17.61
N GLY A 186 6.81 4.61 16.76
CA GLY A 186 6.21 3.51 16.00
C GLY A 186 6.42 2.19 16.69
N SER A 187 5.43 1.31 16.63
CA SER A 187 5.53 -0.07 17.11
C SER A 187 4.81 -1.02 16.16
N MET A 188 5.28 -2.25 16.12
CA MET A 188 4.65 -3.32 15.38
C MET A 188 4.53 -4.58 16.25
N THR A 189 3.40 -5.27 16.14
CA THR A 189 3.13 -6.55 16.77
C THR A 189 2.46 -7.49 15.79
N THR A 190 2.55 -8.79 16.02
CA THR A 190 1.87 -9.82 15.24
C THR A 190 1.26 -10.85 16.18
N SER A 191 0.18 -11.49 15.77
CA SER A 191 -0.40 -12.65 16.45
C SER A 191 0.15 -13.98 15.90
N SER A 192 0.84 -13.93 14.76
CA SER A 192 1.39 -15.13 14.11
C SER A 192 2.50 -15.77 14.92
N PRO A 193 2.43 -17.08 15.21
CA PRO A 193 3.52 -17.80 15.88
C PRO A 193 4.75 -17.99 14.98
N TYR A 194 4.62 -17.73 13.69
CA TYR A 194 5.67 -17.94 12.70
C TYR A 194 6.52 -16.69 12.43
N ILE A 195 6.15 -15.53 12.99
CA ILE A 195 6.84 -14.26 12.76
C ILE A 195 7.52 -13.79 14.04
N SER A 196 8.81 -13.47 13.93
CA SER A 196 9.58 -12.80 14.99
C SER A 196 9.95 -11.39 14.55
N ILE A 197 9.64 -10.38 15.37
CA ILE A 197 10.05 -9.00 15.13
C ILE A 197 11.41 -8.78 15.79
N ASN A 198 12.45 -8.46 15.01
CA ASN A 198 13.85 -8.51 15.42
C ASN A 198 14.39 -7.20 16.01
N ASN A 199 13.94 -6.06 15.49
CA ASN A 199 14.35 -4.76 16.04
C ASN A 199 13.51 -4.39 17.27
N PRO A 200 13.93 -3.34 18.00
CA PRO A 200 13.18 -2.92 19.16
C PRO A 200 11.72 -2.71 18.80
N SER A 201 10.83 -3.19 19.64
CA SER A 201 9.39 -3.06 19.47
C SER A 201 8.91 -1.60 19.40
N LEU A 202 9.81 -0.64 19.65
CA LEU A 202 9.55 0.79 19.62
C LEU A 202 10.61 1.50 18.77
N ILE A 203 10.20 2.17 17.71
CA ILE A 203 11.05 2.97 16.83
C ILE A 203 10.73 4.45 17.04
N ASN A 204 11.73 5.25 17.42
CA ASN A 204 11.56 6.70 17.47
C ASN A 204 11.61 7.26 16.05
N ALA A 205 10.58 7.99 15.67
CA ALA A 205 10.59 8.77 14.43
C ALA A 205 11.11 10.20 14.69
N PRO A 206 11.64 10.86 13.66
CA PRO A 206 11.93 12.28 13.71
C PRO A 206 10.63 13.09 13.90
N ASN A 207 10.77 14.35 14.29
CA ASN A 207 9.66 15.28 14.25
C ASN A 207 9.10 15.35 12.82
N LEU A 208 7.78 15.27 12.70
CA LEU A 208 7.10 15.23 11.42
C LEU A 208 6.27 16.50 11.24
N MET A 209 6.76 17.38 10.38
CA MET A 209 6.07 18.63 10.09
C MET A 209 4.73 18.38 9.38
N SER A 210 3.85 19.36 9.42
CA SER A 210 2.61 19.37 8.66
C SER A 210 2.87 19.03 7.18
N ASN A 211 2.07 18.13 6.60
CA ASN A 211 2.16 17.65 5.21
C ASN A 211 3.50 16.97 4.85
N GLN A 212 4.26 16.49 5.81
CA GLN A 212 5.48 15.73 5.58
C GLN A 212 5.27 14.23 5.83
N GLN A 213 6.15 13.42 5.21
CA GLN A 213 6.19 11.97 5.32
C GLN A 213 7.51 11.51 5.93
N THR A 214 7.47 10.35 6.58
CA THR A 214 8.64 9.62 7.06
C THR A 214 8.38 8.13 6.98
N SER A 215 9.46 7.32 6.89
CA SER A 215 9.39 5.86 6.84
C SER A 215 9.79 5.26 8.18
N MET A 216 9.12 4.19 8.57
CA MET A 216 9.48 3.33 9.70
C MET A 216 9.75 1.92 9.20
N SER A 217 10.90 1.35 9.53
CA SER A 217 11.29 0.00 9.11
C SER A 217 11.31 -0.96 10.30
N PHE A 218 10.63 -2.09 10.14
CA PHE A 218 10.57 -3.17 11.11
C PHE A 218 11.17 -4.44 10.49
N ASN A 219 12.32 -4.88 11.02
CA ASN A 219 12.93 -6.11 10.58
C ASN A 219 12.24 -7.31 11.23
N ILE A 220 11.85 -8.28 10.42
CA ILE A 220 11.19 -9.51 10.86
C ILE A 220 11.92 -10.75 10.36
N THR A 221 11.78 -11.85 11.07
CA THR A 221 12.17 -13.20 10.63
C THR A 221 10.92 -14.05 10.49
N ILE A 222 10.81 -14.74 9.38
CA ILE A 222 9.76 -15.72 9.09
C ILE A 222 10.32 -17.11 9.43
N ASP A 223 9.60 -17.90 10.23
CA ASP A 223 10.01 -19.27 10.57
C ASP A 223 10.08 -20.13 9.30
N ALA A 224 11.14 -20.91 9.15
CA ALA A 224 11.34 -21.78 7.98
C ALA A 224 10.27 -22.89 7.85
N ASN A 225 9.53 -23.17 8.93
CA ASN A 225 8.43 -24.13 8.91
C ASN A 225 7.06 -23.47 8.70
N THR A 226 7.02 -22.19 8.32
CA THR A 226 5.76 -21.53 8.02
C THR A 226 5.09 -22.20 6.82
N PRO A 227 3.86 -22.70 6.94
CA PRO A 227 3.16 -23.25 5.80
C PRO A 227 2.94 -22.21 4.72
N SER A 228 3.16 -22.55 3.46
CA SER A 228 2.81 -21.68 2.33
C SER A 228 1.33 -21.35 2.35
N GLY A 229 0.99 -20.11 2.00
CA GLY A 229 -0.38 -19.59 2.08
C GLY A 229 -0.83 -19.23 3.50
N ASN A 230 0.07 -19.27 4.51
CA ASN A 230 -0.27 -18.87 5.87
C ASN A 230 -0.48 -17.35 5.94
N LEU A 231 -1.70 -16.93 6.28
CA LEU A 231 -2.04 -15.52 6.48
C LEU A 231 -1.44 -15.04 7.81
N VAL A 232 -0.71 -13.94 7.77
CA VAL A 232 -0.12 -13.29 8.94
C VAL A 232 -0.63 -11.86 9.06
N ASP A 233 -0.75 -11.40 10.30
CA ASP A 233 -1.16 -10.04 10.63
C ASP A 233 0.01 -9.22 11.16
N PHE A 234 0.06 -7.95 10.80
CA PHE A 234 1.00 -6.95 11.33
C PHE A 234 0.22 -5.78 11.87
N ASN A 235 0.21 -5.63 13.20
CA ASN A 235 -0.49 -4.56 13.87
C ASN A 235 0.46 -3.40 14.11
N PHE A 236 0.39 -2.41 13.25
CA PHE A 236 1.19 -1.19 13.33
C PHE A 236 0.47 -0.14 14.18
N ASN A 237 1.21 0.50 15.07
CA ASN A 237 0.78 1.68 15.82
C ASN A 237 1.87 2.74 15.74
N VAL A 238 1.49 3.97 15.47
CA VAL A 238 2.35 5.14 15.61
C VAL A 238 1.63 6.20 16.44
N ASN A 239 2.32 6.78 17.42
CA ASN A 239 1.73 7.74 18.35
C ASN A 239 2.77 8.64 19.02
N ASN A 240 2.30 9.76 19.63
CA ASN A 240 3.05 10.57 20.58
C ASN A 240 2.40 10.59 21.95
N SER A 241 1.66 9.56 22.34
CA SER A 241 0.81 9.42 23.53
C SER A 241 -0.54 10.12 23.48
N ILE A 242 -0.76 11.05 22.54
CA ILE A 242 -2.02 11.80 22.40
C ILE A 242 -2.63 11.54 21.03
N TYR A 243 -1.91 11.88 19.97
CA TYR A 243 -2.30 11.58 18.61
C TYR A 243 -1.73 10.25 18.18
N TYR A 244 -2.54 9.43 17.53
CA TYR A 244 -2.16 8.07 17.14
C TYR A 244 -2.80 7.66 15.82
N HIS A 245 -2.14 6.72 15.16
CA HIS A 245 -2.70 5.99 14.04
C HIS A 245 -2.42 4.49 14.22
N ASN A 246 -3.44 3.67 13.98
CA ASN A 246 -3.36 2.22 14.04
C ASN A 246 -3.79 1.62 12.72
N LYS A 247 -3.01 0.64 12.24
CA LYS A 247 -3.34 -0.11 11.03
C LYS A 247 -2.94 -1.57 11.18
N THR A 248 -3.80 -2.47 10.74
CA THR A 248 -3.45 -3.88 10.57
C THR A 248 -3.26 -4.17 9.10
N PHE A 249 -2.09 -4.70 8.75
CA PHE A 249 -1.78 -5.23 7.43
C PHE A 249 -1.88 -6.74 7.49
N TYR A 250 -2.34 -7.35 6.41
CA TYR A 250 -2.42 -8.79 6.26
C TYR A 250 -1.63 -9.20 5.04
N GLU A 251 -0.72 -10.16 5.23
CA GLU A 251 0.11 -10.70 4.16
C GLU A 251 0.11 -12.22 4.19
N THR A 252 0.40 -12.82 3.06
CA THR A 252 0.50 -14.27 2.94
C THR A 252 1.98 -14.67 2.89
N VAL A 253 2.38 -15.65 3.71
CA VAL A 253 3.73 -16.20 3.67
C VAL A 253 3.80 -17.33 2.64
N GLY A 254 4.83 -17.29 1.83
CA GLY A 254 5.03 -18.22 0.73
C GLY A 254 4.15 -17.85 -0.46
N ILE A 255 4.79 -17.74 -1.59
CA ILE A 255 4.11 -17.50 -2.84
C ILE A 255 3.41 -18.79 -3.25
N VAL A 256 2.14 -18.68 -3.38
CA VAL A 256 1.29 -19.74 -3.86
C VAL A 256 0.59 -19.27 -5.13
N ASP A 257 1.13 -18.24 -5.75
CA ASP A 257 0.64 -17.73 -7.03
C ASP A 257 1.58 -18.09 -8.19
N GLU A 258 1.00 -18.19 -9.36
CA GLU A 258 1.69 -18.23 -10.64
C GLU A 258 1.14 -17.09 -11.50
N ASP A 259 1.96 -16.08 -11.70
CA ASP A 259 1.63 -14.86 -12.46
C ASP A 259 2.32 -14.83 -13.84
N TYR A 260 3.19 -15.81 -14.11
CA TYR A 260 3.98 -15.94 -15.33
C TYR A 260 4.93 -14.75 -15.61
N GLU A 261 5.18 -13.88 -14.64
CA GLU A 261 6.05 -12.71 -14.80
C GLU A 261 7.54 -13.07 -14.92
N THR A 262 7.92 -14.31 -14.59
CA THR A 262 9.23 -14.87 -14.96
C THR A 262 9.44 -14.92 -16.47
N GLY A 263 8.37 -14.83 -17.28
CA GLY A 263 8.41 -14.95 -18.74
C GLY A 263 8.53 -16.39 -19.26
N ASP A 264 8.48 -17.37 -18.36
CA ASP A 264 8.57 -18.79 -18.67
C ASP A 264 7.80 -19.64 -17.63
N PHE A 265 7.98 -20.95 -17.63
CA PHE A 265 7.36 -21.91 -16.70
C PHE A 265 8.32 -22.35 -15.59
N SER A 266 9.29 -21.53 -15.22
CA SER A 266 10.37 -21.94 -14.30
C SER A 266 9.95 -21.89 -12.82
N GLN A 267 8.89 -21.16 -12.47
CA GLN A 267 8.44 -21.01 -11.09
C GLN A 267 7.92 -22.31 -10.49
N TYR A 268 7.24 -23.15 -11.31
CA TYR A 268 6.71 -24.45 -10.92
C TYR A 268 7.03 -25.54 -11.94
N ASN A 269 6.91 -26.80 -11.54
CA ASN A 269 7.11 -27.95 -12.42
C ASN A 269 5.88 -28.21 -13.30
N TRP A 270 5.63 -27.32 -14.25
CA TRP A 270 4.55 -27.46 -15.23
C TRP A 270 4.79 -28.60 -16.17
N ILE A 271 3.76 -29.41 -16.42
CA ILE A 271 3.77 -30.55 -17.39
C ILE A 271 2.82 -30.18 -18.51
N GLN A 272 3.26 -30.42 -19.73
CA GLN A 272 2.53 -30.04 -20.93
C GLN A 272 2.24 -31.26 -21.84
N GLY A 273 1.10 -31.21 -22.50
CA GLY A 273 0.72 -32.18 -23.51
C GLY A 273 1.41 -32.00 -24.88
N ASN A 274 0.92 -32.70 -25.89
CA ASN A 274 1.51 -32.67 -27.23
C ASN A 274 1.45 -31.28 -27.90
N PHE A 275 0.48 -30.47 -27.56
CA PHE A 275 0.33 -29.08 -28.02
C PHE A 275 0.51 -28.17 -26.84
N PRO A 276 1.75 -27.72 -26.58
CA PRO A 276 2.08 -26.99 -25.35
C PRO A 276 1.47 -25.60 -25.31
N TRP A 277 1.14 -25.16 -24.10
CA TRP A 277 0.85 -23.78 -23.78
C TRP A 277 2.14 -22.96 -23.79
N TYR A 278 2.05 -21.66 -23.94
CA TYR A 278 3.21 -20.76 -23.94
C TYR A 278 2.89 -19.43 -23.26
N VAL A 279 3.92 -18.81 -22.69
CA VAL A 279 3.81 -17.48 -22.10
C VAL A 279 3.61 -16.44 -23.20
N SER A 280 2.69 -15.52 -22.99
CA SER A 280 2.23 -14.54 -23.97
C SER A 280 2.04 -13.17 -23.31
N ASN A 281 2.54 -12.13 -23.95
CA ASN A 281 2.29 -10.74 -23.57
C ASN A 281 1.03 -10.13 -24.25
N ASN A 282 0.17 -10.94 -24.80
CA ASN A 282 -1.01 -10.49 -25.50
C ASN A 282 -2.18 -10.25 -24.55
N ASN A 283 -2.27 -9.01 -24.01
CA ASN A 283 -3.34 -8.55 -23.14
C ASN A 283 -3.49 -9.39 -21.86
N PRO A 284 -2.47 -9.50 -21.02
CA PRO A 284 -2.55 -10.18 -19.74
C PRO A 284 -3.62 -9.57 -18.83
N TYR A 285 -4.05 -10.30 -17.82
CA TYR A 285 -4.93 -9.80 -16.78
C TYR A 285 -4.20 -8.80 -15.90
N GLU A 286 -3.00 -9.21 -15.44
CA GLU A 286 -2.11 -8.35 -14.66
C GLU A 286 -0.68 -8.43 -15.19
N GLY A 287 0.21 -7.57 -14.69
CA GLY A 287 1.62 -7.57 -15.11
C GLY A 287 1.86 -7.41 -16.61
N SER A 288 2.84 -8.15 -17.11
CA SER A 288 3.30 -8.10 -18.51
C SER A 288 3.00 -9.39 -19.28
N ASN A 289 2.72 -10.50 -18.60
CA ASN A 289 2.59 -11.82 -19.16
C ASN A 289 1.34 -12.54 -18.69
N CYS A 290 0.87 -13.46 -19.49
CA CYS A 290 -0.12 -14.48 -19.16
C CYS A 290 0.26 -15.77 -19.87
N VAL A 291 -0.44 -16.85 -19.66
CA VAL A 291 -0.22 -18.08 -20.44
C VAL A 291 -1.39 -18.34 -21.39
N ARG A 292 -1.07 -18.86 -22.55
CA ARG A 292 -2.02 -19.12 -23.63
C ARG A 292 -1.90 -20.55 -24.14
N SER A 293 -3.05 -21.15 -24.49
CA SER A 293 -3.08 -22.46 -25.18
C SER A 293 -2.37 -22.42 -26.53
N SER A 294 -1.99 -23.57 -27.04
CA SER A 294 -1.22 -23.73 -28.29
C SER A 294 -1.74 -22.89 -29.44
N ASN A 295 -0.85 -22.31 -30.23
CA ASN A 295 -1.18 -21.68 -31.49
C ASN A 295 -1.47 -22.73 -32.55
N ASN A 296 -2.50 -22.50 -33.37
CA ASN A 296 -2.85 -23.38 -34.48
C ASN A 296 -3.13 -24.81 -34.03
N LEU A 297 -3.88 -24.98 -32.93
CA LEU A 297 -4.35 -26.29 -32.52
C LEU A 297 -5.22 -26.88 -33.63
N PRO A 298 -4.87 -28.06 -34.18
CA PRO A 298 -5.70 -28.70 -35.22
C PRO A 298 -7.07 -29.09 -34.67
N ASP A 299 -8.04 -29.25 -35.58
CA ASP A 299 -9.37 -29.74 -35.23
C ASP A 299 -9.29 -31.13 -34.60
N ASN A 300 -10.20 -31.43 -33.67
CA ASN A 300 -10.23 -32.63 -32.86
C ASN A 300 -8.96 -32.92 -32.06
N GLN A 301 -8.26 -31.86 -31.66
CA GLN A 301 -7.08 -31.91 -30.80
C GLN A 301 -7.29 -31.10 -29.52
N GLU A 302 -6.45 -31.39 -28.51
CA GLU A 302 -6.44 -30.72 -27.24
C GLU A 302 -5.05 -30.16 -26.91
N SER A 303 -5.04 -29.00 -26.28
CA SER A 303 -3.84 -28.37 -25.72
C SER A 303 -4.00 -28.33 -24.20
N GLU A 304 -3.12 -29.03 -23.49
CA GLU A 304 -3.21 -29.15 -22.03
C GLU A 304 -1.93 -28.73 -21.32
N ILE A 305 -2.11 -28.16 -20.14
CA ILE A 305 -1.07 -27.86 -19.17
C ILE A 305 -1.56 -28.29 -17.80
N TYR A 306 -0.71 -28.91 -17.00
CA TYR A 306 -1.08 -29.32 -15.65
C TYR A 306 0.11 -29.33 -14.70
N ILE A 307 -0.21 -29.33 -13.40
CA ILE A 307 0.75 -29.38 -12.31
C ILE A 307 0.24 -30.32 -11.21
N ASN A 308 1.16 -31.05 -10.57
CA ASN A 308 0.87 -31.87 -9.40
C ASN A 308 1.48 -31.21 -8.16
N LEU A 309 0.63 -30.86 -7.18
CA LEU A 309 1.03 -30.19 -5.95
C LEU A 309 0.57 -30.97 -4.72
N ASN A 310 1.34 -30.90 -3.64
CA ASN A 310 0.92 -31.42 -2.34
C ASN A 310 0.19 -30.33 -1.56
N VAL A 311 -1.15 -30.38 -1.56
CA VAL A 311 -1.99 -29.46 -0.79
C VAL A 311 -1.97 -29.87 0.68
N ILE A 312 -1.47 -29.00 1.56
CA ILE A 312 -1.24 -29.34 2.98
C ILE A 312 -2.44 -29.04 3.89
N ALA A 313 -3.37 -28.23 3.42
CA ALA A 313 -4.61 -27.92 4.12
C ALA A 313 -5.73 -27.69 3.11
N ASP A 314 -6.97 -27.95 3.52
CA ASP A 314 -8.15 -27.58 2.71
C ASP A 314 -8.14 -26.08 2.41
N GLY A 315 -8.45 -25.71 1.19
CA GLY A 315 -8.42 -24.32 0.71
C GLY A 315 -9.16 -24.16 -0.61
N GLU A 316 -8.74 -23.17 -1.38
CA GLU A 316 -9.32 -22.85 -2.68
C GLU A 316 -8.19 -22.59 -3.69
N ILE A 317 -8.41 -23.02 -4.96
CA ILE A 317 -7.64 -22.53 -6.10
C ILE A 317 -8.45 -21.47 -6.82
N SER A 318 -7.82 -20.36 -7.16
CA SER A 318 -8.44 -19.34 -8.00
C SER A 318 -7.50 -18.92 -9.13
N PHE A 319 -8.08 -18.50 -10.25
CA PHE A 319 -7.32 -17.98 -11.39
C PHE A 319 -8.18 -17.11 -12.27
N TYR A 320 -7.56 -16.22 -13.00
CA TYR A 320 -8.22 -15.47 -14.06
C TYR A 320 -8.17 -16.29 -15.36
N ARG A 321 -9.30 -16.33 -16.06
CA ARG A 321 -9.42 -17.02 -17.35
C ARG A 321 -10.04 -16.10 -18.39
N LYS A 322 -9.62 -16.29 -19.65
CA LYS A 322 -10.17 -15.62 -20.83
C LYS A 322 -10.27 -16.62 -21.96
N VAL A 323 -11.32 -16.57 -22.73
CA VAL A 323 -11.57 -17.50 -23.85
C VAL A 323 -11.92 -16.70 -25.10
N SER A 324 -11.38 -17.14 -26.22
CA SER A 324 -11.69 -16.59 -27.54
C SER A 324 -11.81 -17.75 -28.53
N SER A 325 -12.96 -18.39 -28.54
CA SER A 325 -13.24 -19.65 -29.24
C SER A 325 -14.66 -19.70 -29.83
N GLU A 326 -14.96 -20.74 -30.58
CA GLU A 326 -16.33 -21.01 -31.02
C GLU A 326 -17.22 -21.38 -29.85
N GLN A 327 -18.36 -20.68 -29.77
CA GLN A 327 -19.28 -20.87 -28.65
C GLN A 327 -19.99 -22.22 -28.71
N HIS A 328 -19.95 -22.98 -27.60
CA HIS A 328 -20.55 -24.30 -27.41
C HIS A 328 -19.88 -25.45 -28.18
N TYR A 329 -18.70 -25.22 -28.73
CA TYR A 329 -17.95 -26.25 -29.48
C TYR A 329 -16.50 -26.37 -29.00
N ASP A 330 -15.76 -25.26 -28.92
CA ASP A 330 -14.39 -25.23 -28.43
C ASP A 330 -14.35 -24.69 -27.01
N TYR A 331 -13.73 -25.41 -26.08
CA TYR A 331 -13.82 -25.11 -24.66
C TYR A 331 -12.46 -25.00 -23.98
N LEU A 332 -12.32 -24.02 -23.11
CA LEU A 332 -11.39 -24.11 -21.98
C LEU A 332 -12.06 -24.94 -20.89
N LYS A 333 -11.38 -25.98 -20.41
CA LYS A 333 -11.84 -26.84 -19.31
C LYS A 333 -10.82 -26.85 -18.19
N PHE A 334 -11.30 -26.85 -16.96
CA PHE A 334 -10.47 -26.95 -15.76
C PHE A 334 -10.83 -28.22 -14.99
N TYR A 335 -9.80 -28.90 -14.48
CA TYR A 335 -9.95 -30.17 -13.76
C TYR A 335 -9.14 -30.14 -12.47
N ILE A 336 -9.70 -30.75 -11.42
CA ILE A 336 -9.00 -31.12 -10.17
C ILE A 336 -9.05 -32.66 -10.08
N ASN A 337 -7.88 -33.32 -10.05
CA ASN A 337 -7.77 -34.77 -9.97
C ASN A 337 -8.63 -35.50 -11.03
N ASN A 338 -8.59 -35.03 -12.28
CA ASN A 338 -9.38 -35.47 -13.42
C ASN A 338 -10.92 -35.26 -13.30
N ASN A 339 -11.42 -34.63 -12.23
CA ASN A 339 -12.80 -34.19 -12.15
C ASN A 339 -12.93 -32.81 -12.81
N LYS A 340 -13.87 -32.69 -13.78
CA LYS A 340 -14.10 -31.37 -14.41
C LYS A 340 -14.84 -30.45 -13.49
N GLU A 341 -14.22 -29.32 -13.13
CA GLU A 341 -14.75 -28.30 -12.23
C GLU A 341 -15.34 -27.11 -13.01
N GLY A 342 -14.81 -26.81 -14.20
CA GLY A 342 -15.29 -25.70 -15.01
C GLY A 342 -15.11 -25.91 -16.51
N GLU A 343 -15.96 -25.25 -17.33
CA GLU A 343 -15.80 -25.18 -18.78
C GLU A 343 -16.36 -23.87 -19.35
N TRP A 344 -15.64 -23.27 -20.29
CA TRP A 344 -15.97 -21.98 -20.89
C TRP A 344 -15.70 -21.98 -22.39
N SER A 345 -16.59 -21.35 -23.17
CA SER A 345 -16.47 -21.25 -24.64
C SER A 345 -16.99 -19.90 -25.13
N GLY A 346 -16.74 -19.57 -26.38
CA GLY A 346 -17.12 -18.30 -26.99
C GLY A 346 -16.12 -17.18 -26.73
N ILE A 347 -16.57 -15.93 -26.90
CA ILE A 347 -15.74 -14.74 -26.66
C ILE A 347 -16.04 -14.22 -25.26
N GLN A 348 -15.14 -14.50 -24.31
CA GLN A 348 -15.25 -14.08 -22.91
C GLN A 348 -13.98 -13.38 -22.48
N ASP A 349 -14.11 -12.19 -21.89
CA ASP A 349 -12.97 -11.46 -21.35
C ASP A 349 -12.54 -12.02 -19.99
N TRP A 350 -11.47 -11.48 -19.41
CA TRP A 350 -10.94 -11.91 -18.13
C TRP A 350 -11.98 -11.94 -17.02
N ASP A 351 -12.06 -13.06 -16.33
CA ASP A 351 -12.99 -13.30 -15.23
C ASP A 351 -12.37 -14.26 -14.23
N LEU A 352 -12.52 -13.95 -12.94
CA LEU A 352 -12.00 -14.74 -11.82
C LEU A 352 -12.91 -15.96 -11.60
N VAL A 353 -12.29 -17.12 -11.41
CA VAL A 353 -12.97 -18.34 -11.00
C VAL A 353 -12.26 -18.95 -9.79
N THR A 354 -13.04 -19.58 -8.90
CA THR A 354 -12.54 -20.16 -7.65
C THR A 354 -13.18 -21.52 -7.42
N PHE A 355 -12.38 -22.49 -6.98
CA PHE A 355 -12.81 -23.87 -6.73
C PHE A 355 -12.24 -24.39 -5.40
N PRO A 356 -13.04 -25.09 -4.57
CA PRO A 356 -12.57 -25.70 -3.33
C PRO A 356 -11.61 -26.85 -3.61
N VAL A 357 -10.59 -27.00 -2.78
CA VAL A 357 -9.56 -28.03 -2.86
C VAL A 357 -9.36 -28.66 -1.48
N ASN A 358 -9.38 -29.99 -1.42
CA ASN A 358 -9.06 -30.71 -0.19
C ASN A 358 -7.54 -30.96 -0.09
N ALA A 359 -7.05 -31.10 1.13
CA ALA A 359 -5.65 -31.48 1.39
C ALA A 359 -5.30 -32.83 0.75
N GLY A 360 -4.07 -32.94 0.25
CA GLY A 360 -3.53 -34.13 -0.41
C GLY A 360 -2.81 -33.85 -1.72
N ILE A 361 -2.23 -34.87 -2.36
CA ILE A 361 -1.61 -34.71 -3.67
C ILE A 361 -2.69 -34.44 -4.70
N THR A 362 -2.61 -33.30 -5.36
CA THR A 362 -3.66 -32.79 -6.25
C THR A 362 -3.09 -32.41 -7.61
N GLU A 363 -3.71 -32.91 -8.68
CA GLU A 363 -3.46 -32.47 -10.05
C GLU A 363 -4.41 -31.31 -10.39
N PHE A 364 -3.86 -30.19 -10.81
CA PHE A 364 -4.58 -29.07 -11.41
C PHE A 364 -4.30 -29.05 -12.90
N LYS A 365 -5.35 -29.14 -13.75
CA LYS A 365 -5.19 -29.24 -15.20
C LYS A 365 -6.10 -28.26 -15.94
N TRP A 366 -5.50 -27.52 -16.86
CA TRP A 366 -6.21 -26.68 -17.84
C TRP A 366 -6.08 -27.30 -19.22
N LYS A 367 -7.19 -27.39 -19.91
CA LYS A 367 -7.27 -28.00 -21.23
C LYS A 367 -8.09 -27.13 -22.17
N TYR A 368 -7.52 -26.73 -23.29
CA TYR A 368 -8.26 -26.16 -24.41
C TYR A 368 -8.53 -27.26 -25.41
N ASP A 369 -9.79 -27.53 -25.69
CA ASP A 369 -10.29 -28.68 -26.44
C ASP A 369 -11.09 -28.20 -27.66
N LYS A 370 -10.68 -28.60 -28.87
CA LYS A 370 -11.33 -28.24 -30.14
C LYS A 370 -12.13 -29.38 -30.67
N ASP A 371 -13.30 -29.06 -31.22
CA ASP A 371 -14.06 -30.00 -32.03
C ASP A 371 -13.51 -30.11 -33.49
N GLY A 372 -14.25 -30.77 -34.40
CA GLY A 372 -13.85 -30.96 -35.77
C GLY A 372 -14.36 -29.92 -36.76
N GLY A 373 -14.79 -28.78 -36.27
CA GLY A 373 -15.54 -27.81 -37.03
C GLY A 373 -14.89 -26.48 -37.26
N TRP A 374 -15.70 -25.46 -37.17
CA TRP A 374 -15.37 -24.06 -37.44
C TRP A 374 -14.56 -23.47 -36.32
N SER A 375 -13.70 -22.48 -36.59
CA SER A 375 -12.96 -21.72 -35.57
C SER A 375 -13.45 -20.28 -35.51
N GLU A 376 -13.60 -19.72 -34.30
CA GLU A 376 -14.02 -18.37 -34.06
C GLU A 376 -13.07 -17.66 -33.10
N GLY A 377 -12.96 -16.32 -33.26
CA GLY A 377 -12.12 -15.49 -32.42
C GLY A 377 -10.61 -15.71 -32.64
N GLN A 378 -9.84 -15.79 -31.55
CA GLN A 378 -8.40 -16.10 -31.59
C GLN A 378 -8.12 -17.59 -31.52
N ASP A 379 -9.16 -18.39 -31.39
CA ASP A 379 -9.10 -19.86 -31.31
C ASP A 379 -8.15 -20.36 -30.24
N CYS A 380 -8.34 -19.85 -29.02
CA CYS A 380 -7.48 -20.16 -27.88
C CYS A 380 -8.12 -19.78 -26.54
N ALA A 381 -7.47 -20.25 -25.47
CA ALA A 381 -7.73 -19.85 -24.10
C ALA A 381 -6.49 -19.23 -23.45
N PHE A 382 -6.74 -18.38 -22.45
CA PHE A 382 -5.71 -17.76 -21.64
C PHE A 382 -6.03 -18.01 -20.16
N ILE A 383 -4.99 -18.16 -19.35
CA ILE A 383 -5.05 -18.14 -17.89
C ILE A 383 -3.96 -17.22 -17.35
N ASP A 384 -4.23 -16.65 -16.17
CA ASP A 384 -3.34 -15.72 -15.54
C ASP A 384 -3.59 -15.67 -14.04
N TYR A 385 -2.60 -15.24 -13.27
CA TYR A 385 -2.66 -15.00 -11.84
C TYR A 385 -3.38 -16.13 -11.08
N ILE A 386 -2.75 -17.31 -11.07
CA ILE A 386 -3.24 -18.48 -10.36
C ILE A 386 -2.84 -18.39 -8.90
N ILE A 387 -3.79 -18.43 -7.98
CA ILE A 387 -3.54 -18.58 -6.55
C ILE A 387 -3.87 -20.00 -6.16
N PHE A 388 -2.88 -20.75 -5.72
CA PHE A 388 -3.04 -22.10 -5.24
C PHE A 388 -3.52 -22.15 -3.80
N PRO A 389 -4.20 -23.24 -3.34
CA PRO A 389 -4.43 -23.46 -1.92
C PRO A 389 -3.09 -23.60 -1.18
N PRO A 390 -3.09 -23.64 0.17
CA PRO A 390 -1.86 -23.93 0.92
C PRO A 390 -1.19 -25.20 0.42
N ILE A 391 0.00 -25.08 -0.19
CA ILE A 391 0.76 -26.22 -0.73
C ILE A 391 2.07 -26.37 0.03
N ASP A 392 2.48 -27.62 0.20
CA ASP A 392 3.86 -27.92 0.50
C ASP A 392 4.65 -27.66 -0.79
N LEU A 393 5.30 -26.51 -0.85
CA LEU A 393 6.29 -26.27 -1.92
C LEU A 393 7.43 -27.31 -1.81
N GLY A 394 7.22 -28.28 -0.87
CA GLY A 394 8.17 -29.25 -0.36
C GLY A 394 9.42 -28.50 -0.01
N SER A 395 10.15 -28.46 1.01
CA SER A 395 11.38 -27.77 0.84
C SER A 395 11.77 -27.98 -0.64
N LEU A 396 11.43 -26.99 -1.52
CA LEU A 396 12.30 -26.58 -2.56
C LEU A 396 13.50 -26.10 -1.75
N SER A 397 14.07 -27.01 -0.94
CA SER A 397 15.47 -27.17 -1.00
C SER A 397 15.60 -27.40 -2.51
N PHE A 398 15.79 -26.31 -3.21
CA PHE A 398 17.13 -26.20 -3.76
C PHE A 398 17.92 -26.73 -2.58
N GLU A 399 18.13 -28.07 -2.53
CA GLU A 399 19.42 -28.49 -2.13
C GLU A 399 20.25 -27.54 -2.99
N ASN A 400 20.66 -26.39 -2.39
CA ASN A 400 21.97 -25.88 -2.59
C ASN A 400 22.86 -27.07 -2.17
N SER A 401 22.73 -28.17 -2.90
CA SER A 401 23.87 -28.88 -3.31
C SER A 401 24.58 -27.79 -4.07
N HIS A 402 25.40 -26.98 -3.34
CA HIS A 402 26.42 -26.17 -3.93
C HIS A 402 27.18 -27.17 -4.79
N ILE A 403 26.62 -27.43 -5.98
CA ILE A 403 27.34 -28.11 -7.04
C ILE A 403 28.27 -27.01 -7.48
N ASP A 404 29.45 -27.03 -6.89
CA ASP A 404 30.51 -26.15 -7.29
C ASP A 404 30.82 -26.50 -8.74
N ILE A 405 30.14 -25.81 -9.67
CA ILE A 405 30.33 -26.00 -11.10
C ILE A 405 31.44 -25.07 -11.52
N LYS A 406 32.58 -25.63 -11.87
CA LYS A 406 33.71 -24.85 -12.38
C LYS A 406 33.84 -25.06 -13.87
N LEU A 407 33.89 -23.97 -14.59
CA LEU A 407 34.09 -23.93 -16.04
C LEU A 407 35.44 -23.27 -16.27
N PHE A 408 36.40 -24.03 -16.81
CA PHE A 408 37.75 -23.54 -17.00
C PHE A 408 38.49 -24.20 -18.19
N PRO A 409 39.43 -23.47 -18.86
CA PRO A 409 39.58 -22.05 -18.74
C PRO A 409 38.39 -21.30 -19.31
N ASN A 410 38.07 -20.16 -18.69
CA ASN A 410 37.09 -19.23 -19.20
C ASN A 410 37.64 -17.79 -19.00
N PRO A 411 38.01 -17.07 -20.07
CA PRO A 411 37.91 -17.46 -21.49
C PRO A 411 38.80 -18.66 -21.92
N THR A 412 38.36 -19.35 -22.99
CA THR A 412 39.14 -20.48 -23.57
C THR A 412 39.72 -20.14 -24.93
N MET A 413 40.80 -20.81 -25.31
CA MET A 413 41.40 -20.74 -26.65
C MET A 413 40.96 -21.95 -27.53
N GLY A 414 39.88 -22.63 -27.17
CA GLY A 414 39.32 -23.74 -27.97
C GLY A 414 38.86 -24.95 -27.14
N SER A 415 39.49 -25.20 -25.97
CA SER A 415 39.07 -26.32 -25.14
C SER A 415 38.76 -25.85 -23.74
N PHE A 416 37.66 -26.33 -23.15
CA PHE A 416 37.30 -26.06 -21.77
C PHE A 416 36.73 -27.31 -21.07
N LYS A 417 36.66 -27.25 -19.75
CA LYS A 417 36.13 -28.33 -18.89
C LYS A 417 35.02 -27.80 -18.03
N VAL A 418 33.99 -28.63 -17.84
CA VAL A 418 32.98 -28.46 -16.83
C VAL A 418 33.27 -29.47 -15.71
N LEU A 419 33.52 -28.98 -14.49
CA LEU A 419 33.79 -29.78 -13.32
C LEU A 419 32.60 -29.71 -12.39
N PHE A 420 32.07 -30.84 -11.96
CA PHE A 420 31.05 -30.98 -10.92
C PHE A 420 31.72 -31.42 -9.62
N SER A 421 31.28 -30.84 -8.49
CA SER A 421 31.79 -31.26 -7.16
C SER A 421 31.26 -32.60 -6.69
N ASP A 422 30.29 -33.19 -7.38
CA ASP A 422 29.73 -34.50 -7.12
C ASP A 422 29.93 -35.50 -8.28
N THR A 423 29.48 -36.74 -8.12
CA THR A 423 29.63 -37.84 -9.09
C THR A 423 28.34 -38.17 -9.83
N LYS A 424 27.31 -37.29 -9.78
CA LYS A 424 26.06 -37.52 -10.50
C LYS A 424 26.25 -37.32 -11.99
N VAL A 425 25.64 -38.21 -12.78
CA VAL A 425 25.65 -38.12 -14.24
C VAL A 425 24.72 -36.99 -14.69
N ARG A 426 25.19 -36.10 -15.56
CA ARG A 426 24.41 -34.97 -16.08
C ARG A 426 24.61 -34.82 -17.57
N GLN A 427 23.52 -34.44 -18.25
CA GLN A 427 23.61 -34.01 -19.64
C GLN A 427 24.03 -32.54 -19.66
N THR A 428 25.12 -32.25 -20.37
CA THR A 428 25.65 -30.89 -20.55
C THR A 428 25.58 -30.53 -22.03
N ASN A 429 24.88 -29.44 -22.32
CA ASN A 429 24.66 -28.91 -23.67
C ASN A 429 25.42 -27.60 -23.86
N VAL A 430 26.05 -27.39 -25.01
CA VAL A 430 26.76 -26.16 -25.38
C VAL A 430 26.05 -25.55 -26.58
N TYR A 431 25.68 -24.28 -26.46
CA TYR A 431 24.96 -23.52 -27.49
C TYR A 431 25.79 -22.30 -27.95
N ASP A 432 25.66 -21.93 -29.22
CA ASP A 432 26.16 -20.66 -29.72
C ASP A 432 25.26 -19.47 -29.31
N VAL A 433 25.69 -18.23 -29.67
CA VAL A 433 24.91 -17.01 -29.35
C VAL A 433 23.51 -16.93 -30.00
N ASN A 434 23.24 -17.77 -31.01
CA ASN A 434 21.95 -17.84 -31.68
C ASN A 434 21.07 -18.95 -31.12
N GLY A 435 21.50 -19.62 -30.03
CA GLY A 435 20.76 -20.74 -29.43
C GLY A 435 20.90 -22.08 -30.20
N LYS A 436 21.81 -22.16 -31.19
CA LYS A 436 22.06 -23.42 -31.90
C LYS A 436 22.89 -24.34 -31.01
N LEU A 437 22.40 -25.57 -30.81
CA LEU A 437 23.13 -26.61 -30.09
C LEU A 437 24.38 -27.02 -30.88
N ILE A 438 25.54 -26.95 -30.24
CA ILE A 438 26.84 -27.31 -30.80
C ILE A 438 27.29 -28.68 -30.28
N PHE A 439 27.20 -28.93 -28.98
CA PHE A 439 27.60 -30.15 -28.33
C PHE A 439 26.59 -30.59 -27.27
N THR A 440 26.43 -31.90 -27.16
CA THR A 440 25.75 -32.59 -26.05
C THR A 440 26.66 -33.66 -25.51
N LYS A 441 26.91 -33.69 -24.21
CA LYS A 441 27.62 -34.76 -23.51
C LYS A 441 26.90 -35.14 -22.22
N THR A 442 26.89 -36.41 -21.92
CA THR A 442 26.34 -36.95 -20.66
C THR A 442 27.45 -37.68 -19.94
N ASP A 443 27.84 -37.17 -18.77
CA ASP A 443 28.93 -37.76 -17.97
C ASP A 443 28.85 -37.25 -16.51
N SER A 444 29.72 -37.75 -15.65
CA SER A 444 29.87 -37.35 -14.26
C SER A 444 31.26 -36.80 -13.97
N GLY A 445 31.39 -35.94 -12.99
CA GLY A 445 32.67 -35.36 -12.52
C GLY A 445 33.24 -34.31 -13.47
N ILE A 446 34.02 -34.70 -14.49
CA ILE A 446 34.68 -33.76 -15.40
C ILE A 446 34.25 -34.04 -16.83
N ILE A 447 33.64 -33.04 -17.48
CA ILE A 447 33.29 -33.12 -18.89
C ILE A 447 34.19 -32.17 -19.69
N ASN A 448 34.85 -32.72 -20.74
CA ASN A 448 35.73 -31.93 -21.59
C ASN A 448 35.04 -31.58 -22.90
N PHE A 449 35.12 -30.33 -23.32
CA PHE A 449 34.60 -29.82 -24.59
C PHE A 449 35.77 -29.24 -25.43
N ASP A 450 35.72 -29.46 -26.72
CA ASP A 450 36.60 -28.85 -27.68
C ASP A 450 35.79 -28.05 -28.71
N ILE A 451 35.91 -26.75 -28.70
CA ILE A 451 35.26 -25.80 -29.59
C ILE A 451 36.28 -25.09 -30.49
N SER A 452 37.49 -25.67 -30.69
CA SER A 452 38.56 -25.05 -31.49
C SER A 452 38.17 -24.87 -32.95
N GLU A 453 37.25 -25.68 -33.47
CA GLU A 453 36.74 -25.57 -34.84
C GLU A 453 35.55 -24.61 -34.97
N GLU A 454 35.04 -24.12 -33.84
CA GLU A 454 33.88 -23.22 -33.78
C GLU A 454 34.33 -21.75 -33.89
N LYS A 455 33.39 -20.86 -34.27
CA LYS A 455 33.68 -19.42 -34.39
C LYS A 455 34.02 -18.79 -33.03
N SER A 456 34.94 -17.87 -33.00
CA SER A 456 35.20 -17.06 -31.80
C SER A 456 33.91 -16.33 -31.35
N GLY A 457 33.58 -16.43 -30.08
CA GLY A 457 32.36 -15.82 -29.54
C GLY A 457 32.02 -16.29 -28.13
N THR A 458 30.85 -15.94 -27.68
CA THR A 458 30.27 -16.40 -26.41
C THR A 458 29.43 -17.67 -26.63
N TYR A 459 29.58 -18.64 -25.75
CA TYR A 459 28.85 -19.89 -25.77
C TYR A 459 28.10 -20.05 -24.44
N THR A 460 26.87 -20.56 -24.49
CA THR A 460 26.07 -20.89 -23.31
C THR A 460 26.22 -22.38 -23.00
N VAL A 461 26.57 -22.71 -21.77
CA VAL A 461 26.63 -24.09 -21.29
C VAL A 461 25.40 -24.33 -20.39
N LYS A 462 24.50 -25.20 -20.85
CA LYS A 462 23.31 -25.62 -20.10
C LYS A 462 23.53 -27.01 -19.53
N ILE A 463 23.36 -27.14 -18.22
CA ILE A 463 23.48 -28.41 -17.51
C ILE A 463 22.06 -28.84 -17.13
N MET A 464 21.70 -30.04 -17.55
CA MET A 464 20.39 -30.60 -17.28
C MET A 464 20.48 -31.49 -16.03
N PRO A 465 19.53 -31.41 -15.09
CA PRO A 465 19.44 -32.38 -14.00
C PRO A 465 19.23 -33.79 -14.55
N GLU A 466 19.57 -34.77 -13.76
CA GLU A 466 19.26 -36.18 -14.10
C GLU A 466 17.73 -36.35 -14.15
N GLY A 467 17.22 -36.87 -15.27
CA GLY A 467 15.83 -37.24 -15.42
C GLY A 467 15.46 -38.49 -14.64
#